data_29e626c2e94d672748594f275044e4a2
#
_entry.id   29e626c2e94d672748594f275044e4a2
#
_cell.length_a   1.000
_cell.length_b   1.000
_cell.length_c   1.000
_cell.angle_alpha   90.00
_cell.angle_beta   90.00
_cell.angle_gamma   90.00
#
_symmetry.space_group_name_H-M   'P 1'
#
loop_
_entity.id
_entity.type
_entity.pdbx_description
1 polymer ?
#
loop_
_entity_poly.entity_id
_entity_poly.type
_entity_poly.pdbx_seq_one_letter_code
_entity_poly.pdbx_strand_id
1 'polypeptide(L)' 'MVHVKFKYRDEYSHGKWNEQECHVRSVAECIKIYGLDQCEHQILEVKGTEE' A
#
# COMPACT_ATOMS: atom_id res chain seq x y z
N MET A 1 -13.79 0.76 7.19
CA MET A 1 -12.73 0.81 6.17
C MET A 1 -11.57 1.63 6.67
N VAL A 2 -10.40 1.40 6.11
CA VAL A 2 -9.23 2.20 6.45
C VAL A 2 -8.66 2.81 5.17
N HIS A 3 -8.07 3.98 5.32
CA HIS A 3 -7.34 4.63 4.24
C HIS A 3 -5.86 4.37 4.46
N VAL A 4 -5.23 3.67 3.55
CA VAL A 4 -3.84 3.28 3.66
C VAL A 4 -3.02 4.07 2.65
N LYS A 5 -1.98 4.71 3.13
CA LYS A 5 -1.02 5.39 2.28
C LYS A 5 0.28 4.62 2.37
N PHE A 6 0.82 4.25 1.24
CA PHE A 6 2.00 3.40 1.20
C PHE A 6 2.87 3.74 0.01
N LYS A 7 4.11 3.28 0.05
CA LYS A 7 5.01 3.37 -1.09
C LYS A 7 5.59 1.99 -1.34
N TYR A 8 5.92 1.75 -2.58
CA TYR A 8 6.49 0.48 -2.98
C TYR A 8 7.46 0.69 -4.14
N ARG A 9 8.31 -0.29 -4.36
CA ARG A 9 9.17 -0.30 -5.53
C ARG A 9 9.30 -1.74 -6.02
N ASP A 10 9.45 -1.88 -7.32
CA ASP A 10 9.64 -3.18 -7.93
C ASP A 10 10.67 -3.04 -9.05
N GLU A 11 10.93 -4.15 -9.73
CA GLU A 11 11.93 -4.13 -10.80
C GLU A 11 11.47 -3.31 -12.01
N TYR A 12 10.17 -3.08 -12.14
CA TYR A 12 9.65 -2.27 -13.23
C TYR A 12 9.81 -0.78 -13.01
N SER A 13 9.99 -0.37 -11.77
CA SER A 13 10.16 1.03 -11.44
C SER A 13 11.63 1.44 -11.36
N HIS A 14 12.54 0.56 -11.73
CA HIS A 14 13.98 0.80 -11.72
C HIS A 14 14.48 1.25 -10.35
N GLY A 15 13.90 0.71 -9.31
CA GLY A 15 14.29 1.02 -7.94
C GLY A 15 13.72 2.31 -7.39
N LYS A 16 12.85 2.98 -8.12
CA LYS A 16 12.21 4.19 -7.63
C LYS A 16 10.98 3.84 -6.79
N TRP A 17 10.78 4.61 -5.73
CA TRP A 17 9.61 4.44 -4.89
C TRP A 17 8.39 5.08 -5.54
N ASN A 18 7.28 4.38 -5.50
CA ASN A 18 6.00 4.87 -6.01
C ASN A 18 5.04 4.95 -4.83
N GLU A 19 4.42 6.12 -4.63
CA GLU A 19 3.47 6.32 -3.55
C GLU A 19 2.05 6.12 -4.07
N GLN A 20 1.25 5.43 -3.28
CA GLN A 20 -0.15 5.14 -3.62
C GLN A 20 -1.00 5.24 -2.38
N GLU A 21 -2.31 5.38 -2.59
CA GLU A 21 -3.29 5.39 -1.54
C GLU A 21 -4.43 4.46 -1.92
N CYS A 22 -5.05 3.87 -0.93
CA CYS A 22 -6.21 3.02 -1.19
C CYS A 22 -7.14 3.01 0.01
N HIS A 23 -8.41 2.68 -0.25
CA HIS A 23 -9.40 2.43 0.78
C HIS A 23 -9.69 0.94 0.79
N VAL A 24 -9.41 0.29 1.89
CA VAL A 24 -9.57 -1.15 2.03
C VAL A 24 -10.09 -1.46 3.43
N ARG A 25 -10.46 -2.71 3.65
CA ARG A 25 -10.95 -3.13 4.96
C ARG A 25 -9.83 -3.26 5.97
N SER A 26 -8.64 -3.57 5.51
CA SER A 26 -7.48 -3.71 6.38
C SER A 26 -6.21 -3.54 5.57
N VAL A 27 -5.10 -3.32 6.28
CA VAL A 27 -3.80 -3.22 5.63
C VAL A 27 -3.45 -4.51 4.92
N ALA A 28 -3.81 -5.65 5.50
CA ALA A 28 -3.55 -6.95 4.87
C ALA A 28 -4.24 -7.06 3.52
N GLU A 29 -5.45 -6.52 3.41
CA GLU A 29 -6.17 -6.52 2.15
C GLU A 29 -5.47 -5.65 1.11
N CYS A 30 -4.97 -4.50 1.54
CA CYS A 30 -4.21 -3.61 0.66
C CYS A 30 -2.99 -4.32 0.09
N ILE A 31 -2.24 -4.99 0.94
CA ILE A 31 -1.05 -5.73 0.53
C ILE A 31 -1.41 -6.80 -0.49
N LYS A 32 -2.52 -7.49 -0.26
CA LYS A 32 -2.96 -8.56 -1.14
C LYS A 32 -3.41 -8.03 -2.50
N ILE A 33 -4.15 -6.95 -2.52
CA ILE A 33 -4.68 -6.38 -3.76
C ILE A 33 -3.56 -5.86 -4.65
N TYR A 34 -2.57 -5.22 -4.06
CA TYR A 34 -1.47 -4.62 -4.80
C TYR A 34 -0.27 -5.56 -4.96
N GLY A 35 -0.32 -6.74 -4.33
CA GLY A 35 0.79 -7.69 -4.42
C GLY A 35 2.05 -7.18 -3.73
N LEU A 36 1.90 -6.39 -2.68
CA LEU A 36 3.03 -5.77 -2.01
C LEU A 36 3.91 -6.79 -1.30
N ASP A 37 3.40 -7.98 -1.02
CA ASP A 37 4.17 -9.03 -0.41
C ASP A 37 5.26 -9.58 -1.33
N GLN A 38 5.21 -9.26 -2.63
CA GLN A 38 6.18 -9.69 -3.60
C GLN A 38 7.16 -8.60 -4.00
N CYS A 39 7.06 -7.44 -3.39
CA CYS A 39 7.97 -6.35 -3.67
C CYS A 39 8.26 -5.57 -2.38
N GLU A 40 9.28 -4.72 -2.43
CA GLU A 40 9.57 -3.87 -1.28
C GLU A 40 8.49 -2.82 -1.14
N HIS A 41 8.03 -2.64 0.06
CA HIS A 41 6.98 -1.66 0.34
C HIS A 41 7.12 -1.14 1.77
N GLN A 42 6.53 0.02 2.01
CA GLN A 42 6.42 0.59 3.35
C GLN A 42 5.06 1.23 3.49
N ILE A 43 4.42 0.97 4.63
CA ILE A 43 3.17 1.62 4.96
C ILE A 43 3.53 2.95 5.60
N LEU A 44 3.07 4.04 5.00
CA LEU A 44 3.38 5.38 5.45
C LEU A 44 2.36 5.88 6.46
N GLU A 45 1.08 5.61 6.22
CA GLU A 45 0.02 6.08 7.09
C GLU A 45 -1.19 5.18 6.96
N VAL A 46 -1.86 4.96 8.08
CA VAL A 46 -3.12 4.23 8.10
C VAL A 46 -4.10 5.03 8.93
N LYS A 47 -5.21 5.42 8.31
CA LYS A 47 -6.27 6.14 9.00
C LYS A 47 -7.54 5.33 8.97
N GLY A 48 -8.17 5.19 10.13
CA GLY A 48 -9.50 4.61 10.18
C GLY A 48 -10.50 5.60 9.63
N THR A 49 -11.39 5.13 8.79
CA THR A 49 -12.47 5.96 8.28
C THR A 49 -13.78 5.37 8.79
N GLU A 50 -14.64 6.22 9.31
CA GLU A 50 -15.94 5.78 9.78
C GLU A 50 -16.97 5.94 8.68
N GLU A 51 -17.78 4.93 8.61
CA GLU A 51 -18.89 4.92 7.66
C GLU A 51 -20.16 5.49 8.28
#